data_832cae9af6a7c53a70bbdad2b543d4bb
#
_entry.id   832cae9af6a7c53a70bbdad2b543d4bb
#
_cell.length_a   1.000
_cell.length_b   1.000
_cell.length_c   1.000
_cell.angle_alpha   90.00
_cell.angle_beta   90.00
_cell.angle_gamma   90.00
#
_symmetry.space_group_name_H-M   'P 1'
#
loop_
_entity.id
_entity.type
_entity.pdbx_description
1 polymer ?
#
loop_
_entity_poly.entity_id
_entity_poly.type
_entity_poly.pdbx_seq_one_letter_code
_entity_poly.pdbx_strand_id
1 'polypeptide(L)'
;MKKYIIIIIVLSIIFISFFLYSRFKPFSEIPSFEYETLENKTFSNKSIEISNKNIVFVYFSCKCDDCKELINDIENYKRLQKRHQIILITTEKNTGVIKKFVNYEKIKELNIPVLIDKKNNFPSDFSLGISIELPKIIVFDKSKKLLKDVNSFDQLELM
;
A
#
# COMPACT_ATOMS: atom_id res chain seq x y z
N MET A 1 33.53 -2.16 39.52
CA MET A 1 33.07 -3.04 38.44
C MET A 1 31.55 -3.09 38.33
N LYS A 2 30.76 -3.43 39.38
CA LYS A 2 29.28 -3.53 39.29
C LYS A 2 28.58 -2.27 38.79
N LYS A 3 29.01 -1.06 39.15
CA LYS A 3 28.42 0.20 38.66
C LYS A 3 28.52 0.39 37.15
N TYR A 4 29.64 0.03 36.53
CA TYR A 4 29.86 0.15 35.09
C TYR A 4 29.01 -0.86 34.30
N ILE A 5 28.84 -2.06 34.87
CA ILE A 5 27.96 -3.09 34.25
C ILE A 5 26.51 -2.60 34.17
N ILE A 6 26.02 -1.99 35.26
CA ILE A 6 24.66 -1.43 35.30
C ILE A 6 24.48 -0.32 34.25
N ILE A 7 25.46 0.58 34.11
CA ILE A 7 25.46 1.66 33.16
C ILE A 7 25.40 1.11 31.72
N ILE A 8 26.20 0.09 31.40
CA ILE A 8 26.21 -0.54 30.08
C ILE A 8 24.84 -1.19 29.75
N ILE A 9 24.25 -1.89 30.72
CA ILE A 9 22.93 -2.51 30.55
C ILE A 9 21.86 -1.44 30.26
N VAL A 10 21.83 -0.35 31.02
CA VAL A 10 20.87 0.75 30.83
C VAL A 10 21.04 1.39 29.44
N LEU A 11 22.27 1.66 29.02
CA LEU A 11 22.54 2.22 27.68
C LEU A 11 22.12 1.27 26.56
N SER A 12 22.32 -0.05 26.72
CA SER A 12 21.90 -1.05 25.78
C SER A 12 20.36 -1.10 25.64
N ILE A 13 19.63 -1.04 26.75
CA ILE A 13 18.17 -1.00 26.78
C ILE A 13 17.64 0.25 26.06
N ILE A 14 18.23 1.42 26.34
CA ILE A 14 17.86 2.68 25.69
C ILE A 14 18.10 2.59 24.18
N PHE A 15 19.24 2.06 23.76
CA PHE A 15 19.60 1.90 22.36
C PHE A 15 18.63 0.94 21.64
N ILE A 16 18.32 -0.21 22.25
CA ILE A 16 17.37 -1.18 21.71
C ILE A 16 15.95 -0.56 21.60
N SER A 17 15.51 0.13 22.65
CA SER A 17 14.21 0.81 22.65
C SER A 17 14.12 1.87 21.56
N PHE A 18 15.17 2.68 21.39
CA PHE A 18 15.23 3.68 20.32
C PHE A 18 15.25 3.04 18.94
N PHE A 19 15.99 1.96 18.75
CA PHE A 19 16.04 1.21 17.49
C PHE A 19 14.69 0.59 17.15
N LEU A 20 14.01 -0.04 18.12
CA LEU A 20 12.67 -0.57 17.94
C LEU A 20 11.66 0.54 17.61
N TYR A 21 11.68 1.64 18.37
CA TYR A 21 10.80 2.78 18.12
C TYR A 21 10.97 3.34 16.70
N SER A 22 12.21 3.50 16.23
CA SER A 22 12.47 4.00 14.86
C SER A 22 11.99 3.04 13.76
N ARG A 23 12.02 1.73 14.05
CA ARG A 23 11.55 0.69 13.10
C ARG A 23 10.03 0.57 13.04
N PHE A 24 9.34 0.83 14.14
CA PHE A 24 7.90 0.66 14.26
C PHE A 24 7.12 1.99 14.29
N LYS A 25 7.77 3.08 13.87
CA LYS A 25 7.06 4.36 13.75
C LYS A 25 5.96 4.22 12.70
N PRO A 26 4.68 4.35 13.08
CA PRO A 26 3.59 4.29 12.11
C PRO A 26 3.78 5.41 11.09
N PHE A 27 3.59 5.10 9.81
CA PHE A 27 3.60 6.12 8.78
C PHE A 27 2.33 6.99 8.92
N SER A 28 2.50 8.29 8.78
CA SER A 28 1.40 9.26 8.87
C SER A 28 1.07 9.89 7.51
N GLU A 29 1.97 9.75 6.54
CA GLU A 29 1.85 10.31 5.20
C GLU A 29 2.29 9.27 4.18
N ILE A 30 1.92 9.47 2.90
CA ILE A 30 2.37 8.58 1.83
C ILE A 30 3.91 8.58 1.79
N PRO A 31 4.55 7.42 1.99
CA PRO A 31 6.01 7.31 1.96
C PRO A 31 6.55 7.58 0.56
N SER A 32 7.86 7.80 0.45
CA SER A 32 8.52 7.78 -0.84
C SER A 32 8.56 6.34 -1.35
N PHE A 33 8.05 6.12 -2.56
CA PHE A 33 8.08 4.81 -3.23
C PHE A 33 8.31 4.98 -4.72
N GLU A 34 8.75 3.91 -5.36
CA GLU A 34 8.93 3.82 -6.80
C GLU A 34 8.64 2.39 -7.27
N TYR A 35 7.59 2.23 -8.06
CA TYR A 35 7.17 0.97 -8.63
C TYR A 35 7.01 1.08 -10.15
N GLU A 36 6.92 -0.04 -10.83
CA GLU A 36 6.79 -0.09 -12.28
C GLU A 36 5.32 -0.33 -12.67
N THR A 37 4.82 0.36 -13.68
CA THR A 37 3.50 0.09 -14.26
C THR A 37 3.56 -1.13 -15.19
N LEU A 38 2.38 -1.64 -15.60
CA LEU A 38 2.28 -2.70 -16.60
C LEU A 38 2.81 -2.30 -17.98
N GLU A 39 3.00 -1.00 -18.23
CA GLU A 39 3.59 -0.44 -19.45
C GLU A 39 5.09 -0.15 -19.30
N ASN A 40 5.75 -0.68 -18.27
CA ASN A 40 7.17 -0.47 -17.94
C ASN A 40 7.54 1.01 -17.70
N LYS A 41 6.61 1.80 -17.18
CA LYS A 41 6.87 3.17 -16.75
C LYS A 41 7.05 3.23 -15.24
N THR A 42 7.89 4.13 -14.78
CA THR A 42 8.04 4.39 -13.34
C THR A 42 6.86 5.17 -12.80
N PHE A 43 6.28 4.71 -11.70
CA PHE A 43 5.25 5.38 -10.92
C PHE A 43 5.74 5.61 -9.50
N SER A 44 5.63 6.82 -9.01
CA SER A 44 6.08 7.22 -7.68
C SER A 44 5.05 8.11 -6.99
N ASN A 45 5.30 8.50 -5.75
CA ASN A 45 4.48 9.49 -5.05
C ASN A 45 4.34 10.84 -5.77
N LYS A 46 5.26 11.17 -6.70
CA LYS A 46 5.17 12.34 -7.59
C LYS A 46 4.17 12.14 -8.74
N SER A 47 3.88 10.89 -9.10
CA SER A 47 2.93 10.53 -10.15
C SER A 47 1.48 10.57 -9.68
N ILE A 48 1.25 10.66 -8.37
CA ILE A 48 -0.08 10.79 -7.79
C ILE A 48 -0.64 12.16 -8.13
N GLU A 49 -1.78 12.18 -8.84
CA GLU A 49 -2.43 13.41 -9.25
C GLU A 49 -2.83 14.28 -8.06
N ILE A 50 -2.58 15.58 -8.19
CA ILE A 50 -3.10 16.56 -7.24
C ILE A 50 -4.59 16.76 -7.54
N SER A 51 -5.45 16.13 -6.78
CA SER A 51 -6.89 16.19 -6.93
C SER A 51 -7.59 16.39 -5.58
N ASN A 52 -8.87 16.69 -5.61
CA ASN A 52 -9.67 16.77 -4.39
C ASN A 52 -10.21 15.40 -3.94
N LYS A 53 -9.52 14.33 -4.32
CA LYS A 53 -9.88 12.93 -4.01
C LYS A 53 -8.95 12.36 -2.96
N ASN A 54 -9.48 11.45 -2.16
CA ASN A 54 -8.65 10.60 -1.32
C ASN A 54 -7.84 9.62 -2.20
N ILE A 55 -6.72 9.13 -1.68
CA ILE A 55 -5.83 8.21 -2.39
C ILE A 55 -5.97 6.84 -1.74
N VAL A 56 -6.24 5.82 -2.55
CA VAL A 56 -6.49 4.45 -2.09
C VAL A 56 -5.49 3.52 -2.75
N PHE A 57 -4.62 2.93 -1.95
CA PHE A 57 -3.74 1.84 -2.39
C PHE A 57 -4.40 0.50 -2.08
N VAL A 58 -4.46 -0.38 -3.07
CA VAL A 58 -4.96 -1.75 -2.93
C VAL A 58 -3.81 -2.70 -3.22
N TYR A 59 -3.24 -3.30 -2.16
CA TYR A 59 -2.18 -4.28 -2.27
C TYR A 59 -2.79 -5.69 -2.31
N PHE A 60 -2.47 -6.44 -3.34
CA PHE A 60 -3.10 -7.74 -3.62
C PHE A 60 -2.11 -8.79 -4.15
N SER A 61 -2.51 -10.04 -4.09
CA SER A 61 -1.83 -11.17 -4.71
C SER A 61 -2.72 -11.84 -5.76
N CYS A 62 -2.14 -12.23 -6.90
CA CYS A 62 -2.84 -13.01 -7.92
C CYS A 62 -3.15 -14.45 -7.49
N LYS A 63 -2.76 -14.85 -6.28
CA LYS A 63 -3.03 -16.17 -5.69
C LYS A 63 -4.04 -16.14 -4.55
N CYS A 64 -4.65 -14.97 -4.31
CA CYS A 64 -5.59 -14.73 -3.23
C CYS A 64 -7.01 -14.68 -3.79
N ASP A 65 -7.91 -15.53 -3.30
CA ASP A 65 -9.28 -15.61 -3.79
C ASP A 65 -10.09 -14.36 -3.40
N ASP A 66 -9.97 -13.88 -2.17
CA ASP A 66 -10.64 -12.65 -1.71
C ASP A 66 -10.15 -11.43 -2.52
N CYS A 67 -8.86 -11.42 -2.90
CA CYS A 67 -8.33 -10.39 -3.79
C CYS A 67 -8.99 -10.43 -5.17
N LYS A 68 -9.26 -11.63 -5.69
CA LYS A 68 -9.89 -11.81 -6.99
C LYS A 68 -11.32 -11.25 -7.01
N GLU A 69 -12.08 -11.51 -5.98
CA GLU A 69 -13.44 -10.99 -5.84
C GLU A 69 -13.41 -9.46 -5.79
N LEU A 70 -12.64 -8.88 -4.88
CA LEU A 70 -12.51 -7.44 -4.73
C LEU A 70 -12.02 -6.74 -6.01
N ILE A 71 -10.99 -7.28 -6.67
CA ILE A 71 -10.37 -6.66 -7.85
C ILE A 71 -11.31 -6.72 -9.08
N ASN A 72 -12.18 -7.71 -9.19
CA ASN A 72 -13.08 -7.84 -10.32
C ASN A 72 -14.42 -7.10 -10.16
N ASP A 73 -14.64 -6.44 -9.05
CA ASP A 73 -15.85 -5.62 -8.84
C ASP A 73 -15.73 -4.25 -9.52
N ILE A 74 -15.87 -4.24 -10.84
CA ILE A 74 -15.70 -3.04 -11.67
C ILE A 74 -16.74 -1.95 -11.36
N GLU A 75 -17.96 -2.33 -10.97
CA GLU A 75 -18.99 -1.36 -10.63
C GLU A 75 -18.63 -0.59 -9.34
N ASN A 76 -18.03 -1.25 -8.37
CA ASN A 76 -17.48 -0.60 -7.18
C ASN A 76 -16.36 0.39 -7.55
N TYR A 77 -15.44 0.02 -8.44
CA TYR A 77 -14.39 0.93 -8.91
C TYR A 77 -14.97 2.19 -9.54
N LYS A 78 -15.94 2.10 -10.42
CA LYS A 78 -16.61 3.25 -11.04
C LYS A 78 -17.24 4.17 -10.00
N ARG A 79 -17.86 3.60 -8.98
CA ARG A 79 -18.49 4.34 -7.90
C ARG A 79 -17.45 5.04 -7.01
N LEU A 80 -16.43 4.31 -6.59
CA LEU A 80 -15.37 4.79 -5.70
C LEU A 80 -14.51 5.88 -6.35
N GLN A 81 -14.25 5.80 -7.65
CA GLN A 81 -13.46 6.81 -8.37
C GLN A 81 -14.04 8.23 -8.36
N LYS A 82 -15.33 8.39 -8.03
CA LYS A 82 -15.92 9.72 -7.84
C LYS A 82 -15.26 10.49 -6.70
N ARG A 83 -14.81 9.77 -5.64
CA ARG A 83 -14.24 10.33 -4.40
C ARG A 83 -12.78 9.93 -4.17
N HIS A 84 -12.30 8.88 -4.84
CA HIS A 84 -11.01 8.26 -4.59
C HIS A 84 -10.20 8.11 -5.87
N GLN A 85 -8.89 8.33 -5.77
CA GLN A 85 -7.91 7.89 -6.74
C GLN A 85 -7.41 6.51 -6.30
N ILE A 86 -7.70 5.48 -7.09
CA ILE A 86 -7.39 4.09 -6.75
C ILE A 86 -6.10 3.68 -7.46
N ILE A 87 -5.21 3.00 -6.74
CA ILE A 87 -3.93 2.50 -7.22
C ILE A 87 -3.82 1.03 -6.81
N LEU A 88 -3.68 0.14 -7.78
CA LEU A 88 -3.52 -1.30 -7.56
C LEU A 88 -2.03 -1.65 -7.50
N ILE A 89 -1.61 -2.49 -6.53
CA ILE A 89 -0.21 -2.89 -6.38
C ILE A 89 -0.14 -4.39 -6.13
N THR A 90 0.80 -5.07 -6.82
CA THR A 90 1.04 -6.50 -6.63
C THR A 90 2.53 -6.84 -6.71
N THR A 91 2.94 -7.95 -6.06
CA THR A 91 4.28 -8.53 -6.18
C THR A 91 4.41 -9.52 -7.33
N GLU A 92 3.30 -9.87 -8.01
CA GLU A 92 3.35 -10.73 -9.18
C GLU A 92 4.17 -10.03 -10.29
N LYS A 93 5.08 -10.79 -10.92
CA LYS A 93 6.01 -10.24 -11.93
C LYS A 93 5.58 -10.58 -13.35
N ASN A 94 4.74 -11.59 -13.51
CA ASN A 94 4.25 -11.99 -14.82
C ASN A 94 3.10 -11.06 -15.24
N THR A 95 3.39 -10.15 -16.16
CA THR A 95 2.42 -9.16 -16.64
C THR A 95 1.18 -9.79 -17.28
N GLY A 96 1.32 -10.96 -17.93
CA GLY A 96 0.19 -11.70 -18.50
C GLY A 96 -0.76 -12.23 -17.42
N VAL A 97 -0.21 -12.74 -16.32
CA VAL A 97 -0.99 -13.19 -15.15
C VAL A 97 -1.73 -12.01 -14.53
N ILE A 98 -1.02 -10.89 -14.31
CA ILE A 98 -1.61 -9.69 -13.73
C ILE A 98 -2.76 -9.17 -14.61
N LYS A 99 -2.54 -9.00 -15.91
CA LYS A 99 -3.53 -8.49 -16.86
C LYS A 99 -4.82 -9.33 -16.87
N LYS A 100 -4.67 -10.65 -16.83
CA LYS A 100 -5.80 -11.57 -16.75
C LYS A 100 -6.54 -11.45 -15.42
N PHE A 101 -5.77 -11.36 -14.31
CA PHE A 101 -6.32 -11.31 -12.96
C PHE A 101 -7.16 -10.04 -12.73
N VAL A 102 -6.64 -8.87 -13.12
CA VAL A 102 -7.30 -7.58 -12.90
C VAL A 102 -8.31 -7.20 -13.99
N ASN A 103 -8.59 -8.06 -14.98
CA ASN A 103 -9.39 -7.69 -16.16
C ASN A 103 -8.88 -6.35 -16.77
N TYR A 104 -7.63 -6.36 -17.21
CA TYR A 104 -6.84 -5.17 -17.51
C TYR A 104 -7.52 -4.16 -18.44
N GLU A 105 -8.23 -4.62 -19.47
CA GLU A 105 -8.90 -3.70 -20.41
C GLU A 105 -9.94 -2.82 -19.69
N LYS A 106 -10.73 -3.40 -18.79
CA LYS A 106 -11.71 -2.65 -17.99
C LYS A 106 -11.05 -1.71 -16.99
N ILE A 107 -9.98 -2.15 -16.31
CA ILE A 107 -9.22 -1.33 -15.34
C ILE A 107 -8.53 -0.16 -16.07
N LYS A 108 -8.03 -0.40 -17.29
CA LYS A 108 -7.42 0.63 -18.14
C LYS A 108 -8.42 1.70 -18.59
N GLU A 109 -9.64 1.30 -18.98
CA GLU A 109 -10.73 2.25 -19.30
C GLU A 109 -11.05 3.18 -18.12
N LEU A 110 -10.88 2.72 -16.90
CA LEU A 110 -11.07 3.49 -15.69
C LEU A 110 -9.83 4.34 -15.31
N ASN A 111 -8.74 4.28 -16.09
CA ASN A 111 -7.46 4.94 -15.78
C ASN A 111 -6.92 4.59 -14.38
N ILE A 112 -7.13 3.35 -13.92
CA ILE A 112 -6.59 2.87 -12.65
C ILE A 112 -5.18 2.31 -12.89
N PRO A 113 -4.13 2.89 -12.30
CA PRO A 113 -2.77 2.37 -12.44
C PRO A 113 -2.63 1.03 -11.72
N VAL A 114 -2.00 0.07 -12.41
CA VAL A 114 -1.61 -1.22 -11.84
C VAL A 114 -0.09 -1.26 -11.75
N LEU A 115 0.43 -1.37 -10.54
CA LEU A 115 1.84 -1.28 -10.22
C LEU A 115 2.41 -2.65 -9.84
N ILE A 116 3.67 -2.87 -10.21
CA ILE A 116 4.42 -4.07 -9.89
C ILE A 116 5.50 -3.73 -8.87
N ASP A 117 5.38 -4.24 -7.67
CA ASP A 117 6.41 -4.21 -6.65
C ASP A 117 7.40 -5.37 -6.83
N LYS A 118 8.34 -5.23 -7.77
CA LYS A 118 9.30 -6.28 -8.12
C LYS A 118 10.20 -6.70 -6.96
N LYS A 119 10.41 -5.82 -5.98
CA LYS A 119 11.32 -6.01 -4.84
C LYS A 119 10.60 -6.41 -3.56
N ASN A 120 9.26 -6.47 -3.57
CA ASN A 120 8.44 -6.69 -2.38
C ASN A 120 8.72 -5.67 -1.27
N ASN A 121 8.83 -4.40 -1.66
CA ASN A 121 9.13 -3.30 -0.75
C ASN A 121 7.87 -2.66 -0.15
N PHE A 122 6.70 -2.81 -0.78
CA PHE A 122 5.46 -2.17 -0.34
C PHE A 122 5.17 -2.39 1.16
N PRO A 123 5.31 -3.62 1.69
CA PRO A 123 5.13 -3.85 3.12
C PRO A 123 6.05 -3.03 4.00
N SER A 124 7.31 -2.89 3.63
CA SER A 124 8.30 -2.10 4.39
C SER A 124 8.14 -0.61 4.16
N ASP A 125 7.89 -0.17 2.92
CA ASP A 125 7.71 1.24 2.59
C ASP A 125 6.50 1.82 3.33
N PHE A 126 5.42 1.03 3.44
CA PHE A 126 4.19 1.41 4.12
C PHE A 126 4.10 0.89 5.57
N SER A 127 5.19 0.41 6.17
CA SER A 127 5.28 -0.05 7.56
C SER A 127 4.15 -1.00 7.98
N LEU A 128 3.76 -1.94 7.11
CA LEU A 128 2.61 -2.82 7.30
C LEU A 128 2.89 -4.00 8.25
N GLY A 129 4.10 -4.10 8.78
CA GLY A 129 4.50 -5.20 9.66
C GLY A 129 5.00 -6.42 8.89
N ILE A 130 5.09 -7.56 9.60
CA ILE A 130 5.68 -8.81 9.07
C ILE A 130 4.63 -9.70 8.43
N SER A 131 3.40 -9.68 8.96
CA SER A 131 2.27 -10.47 8.45
C SER A 131 1.19 -9.54 7.92
N ILE A 132 0.85 -9.69 6.64
CA ILE A 132 -0.14 -8.85 5.96
C ILE A 132 -1.26 -9.74 5.46
N GLU A 133 -2.46 -9.46 5.91
CA GLU A 133 -3.67 -10.03 5.34
C GLU A 133 -3.99 -9.33 4.02
N LEU A 134 -4.30 -10.11 2.99
CA LEU A 134 -4.64 -9.63 1.66
C LEU A 134 -6.12 -9.88 1.35
N PRO A 135 -6.77 -8.97 0.62
CA PRO A 135 -6.26 -7.69 0.13
C PRO A 135 -6.03 -6.67 1.24
N LYS A 136 -4.98 -5.84 1.13
CA LYS A 136 -4.74 -4.72 2.05
C LYS A 136 -5.07 -3.41 1.37
N ILE A 137 -5.97 -2.64 1.96
CA ILE A 137 -6.41 -1.35 1.44
C ILE A 137 -5.98 -0.24 2.39
N ILE A 138 -5.22 0.73 1.88
CA ILE A 138 -4.71 1.85 2.66
C ILE A 138 -5.26 3.14 2.08
N VAL A 139 -5.84 3.97 2.91
CA VAL A 139 -6.51 5.20 2.51
C VAL A 139 -5.78 6.41 3.05
N PHE A 140 -5.47 7.33 2.17
CA PHE A 140 -4.93 8.64 2.51
C PHE A 140 -5.92 9.73 2.09
N ASP A 141 -5.93 10.82 2.82
CA ASP A 141 -6.68 12.00 2.42
C ASP A 141 -6.02 12.73 1.22
N LYS A 142 -6.71 13.74 0.70
CA LYS A 142 -6.21 14.61 -0.36
C LYS A 142 -4.90 15.34 -0.01
N SER A 143 -4.58 15.46 1.28
CA SER A 143 -3.31 16.04 1.79
C SER A 143 -2.22 14.98 1.95
N LYS A 144 -2.46 13.75 1.48
CA LYS A 144 -1.57 12.59 1.57
C LYS A 144 -1.33 12.10 3.00
N LYS A 145 -2.20 12.44 3.96
CA LYS A 145 -2.16 11.93 5.33
C LYS A 145 -2.96 10.65 5.45
N LEU A 146 -2.43 9.70 6.21
CA LEU A 146 -3.11 8.43 6.47
C LEU A 146 -4.43 8.67 7.18
N LEU A 147 -5.52 8.18 6.59
CA LEU A 147 -6.84 8.17 7.20
C LEU A 147 -7.11 6.86 7.92
N LYS A 148 -6.96 5.75 7.19
CA LYS A 148 -7.30 4.42 7.71
C LYS A 148 -6.70 3.31 6.84
N ASP A 149 -6.53 2.14 7.41
CA ASP A 149 -6.44 0.89 6.67
C ASP A 149 -7.77 0.11 6.81
N VAL A 150 -8.18 -0.54 5.73
CA VAL A 150 -9.44 -1.28 5.66
C VAL A 150 -9.22 -2.57 4.86
N ASN A 151 -10.15 -3.53 4.99
CA ASN A 151 -10.04 -4.82 4.30
C ASN A 151 -11.10 -5.01 3.21
N SER A 152 -12.06 -4.08 3.07
CA SER A 152 -13.09 -4.13 2.04
C SER A 152 -13.44 -2.75 1.49
N PHE A 153 -14.00 -2.71 0.27
CA PHE A 153 -14.47 -1.48 -0.35
C PHE A 153 -15.71 -0.89 0.33
N ASP A 154 -16.55 -1.70 0.96
CA ASP A 154 -17.75 -1.21 1.67
C ASP A 154 -17.39 -0.20 2.75
N GLN A 155 -16.24 -0.38 3.40
CA GLN A 155 -15.74 0.55 4.40
C GLN A 155 -15.28 1.90 3.83
N LEU A 156 -14.97 1.97 2.52
CA LEU A 156 -14.60 3.22 1.83
C LEU A 156 -15.83 4.07 1.49
N GLU A 157 -16.99 3.46 1.28
CA GLU A 157 -18.21 4.17 0.91
C GLU A 157 -18.74 5.06 2.03
N LEU A 158 -18.40 4.71 3.27
CA LEU A 158 -18.78 5.44 4.47
C LEU A 158 -17.89 6.67 4.73
N MET A 159 -16.85 6.90 3.89
CA MET A 159 -15.88 7.99 3.98
C MET A 159 -16.06 8.99 2.84
#